data_51bbe5b06e8fddf1c3fa7bccdc78a028
#
_entry.id   51bbe5b06e8fddf1c3fa7bccdc78a028
#
_cell.length_a   1.000
_cell.length_b   1.000
_cell.length_c   1.000
_cell.angle_alpha   90.00
_cell.angle_beta   90.00
_cell.angle_gamma   90.00
#
_symmetry.space_group_name_H-M   'P 1'
#
loop_
_entity.id
_entity.type
_entity.pdbx_description
1 polymer ?
#
loop_
_entity_poly.entity_id
_entity_poly.type
_entity_poly.pdbx_seq_one_letter_code
_entity_poly.pdbx_strand_id
1 'polypeptide(L)' 'MKKTSFTFPLSAEQQTALINLLKEGNYAPAQVEHTIIAGDTNDCRIALYKSGKCLVQGKGAEDFVMYVMEPLVLMEARVG' A
#
# COMPACT_ATOMS: atom_id res chain seq x y z
N MET A 1 3.93 21.05 1.33
CA MET A 1 4.89 20.01 0.99
C MET A 1 4.23 18.65 1.11
N LYS A 2 4.38 17.80 0.12
CA LYS A 2 3.75 16.48 0.14
C LYS A 2 4.55 15.52 0.99
N LYS A 3 3.84 14.65 1.69
CA LYS A 3 4.51 13.55 2.37
C LYS A 3 4.93 12.52 1.33
N THR A 4 6.11 11.96 1.55
CA THR A 4 6.63 10.95 0.64
C THR A 4 6.70 9.58 1.31
N SER A 5 6.18 9.43 2.51
CA SER A 5 6.22 8.15 3.22
C SER A 5 5.02 8.04 4.15
N PHE A 6 4.32 6.92 4.06
CA PHE A 6 3.17 6.62 4.89
C PHE A 6 3.30 5.20 5.41
N THR A 7 2.97 4.99 6.68
CA THR A 7 2.98 3.67 7.28
C THR A 7 1.65 3.44 7.97
N PHE A 8 1.02 2.29 7.69
CA PHE A 8 -0.28 1.94 8.24
C PHE A 8 -0.26 0.54 8.83
N PRO A 9 -0.86 0.33 10.01
CA PRO A 9 -1.19 -1.03 10.41
C PRO A 9 -2.45 -1.45 9.63
N LEU A 10 -2.46 -2.68 9.14
CA LEU A 10 -3.59 -3.19 8.37
C LEU A 10 -4.21 -4.38 9.07
N SER A 11 -5.53 -4.44 9.07
CA SER A 11 -6.24 -5.63 9.53
C SER A 11 -6.05 -6.77 8.54
N ALA A 12 -6.47 -7.97 8.93
CA ALA A 12 -6.34 -9.13 8.03
C ALA A 12 -7.07 -8.89 6.72
N GLU A 13 -8.24 -8.30 6.78
CA GLU A 13 -9.01 -8.03 5.57
C GLU A 13 -8.33 -6.98 4.70
N GLN A 14 -7.77 -5.97 5.33
CA GLN A 14 -7.07 -4.93 4.58
C GLN A 14 -5.80 -5.49 3.95
N GLN A 15 -5.11 -6.39 4.63
CA GLN A 15 -3.94 -7.03 4.06
C GLN A 15 -4.31 -7.85 2.83
N THR A 16 -5.41 -8.60 2.91
CA THR A 16 -5.87 -9.37 1.76
C THR A 16 -6.20 -8.46 0.58
N ALA A 17 -6.87 -7.35 0.85
CA ALA A 17 -7.20 -6.40 -0.20
C ALA A 17 -5.95 -5.84 -0.85
N LEU A 18 -4.94 -5.51 -0.05
CA LEU A 18 -3.69 -4.99 -0.59
C LEU A 18 -2.95 -6.02 -1.42
N ILE A 19 -2.91 -7.27 -0.94
CA ILE A 19 -2.25 -8.34 -1.68
C ILE A 19 -2.92 -8.51 -3.04
N ASN A 20 -4.24 -8.54 -3.07
CA ASN A 20 -4.96 -8.69 -4.33
C ASN A 20 -4.69 -7.50 -5.25
N LEU A 21 -4.68 -6.30 -4.69
CA LEU A 21 -4.40 -5.10 -5.48
C LEU A 21 -3.03 -5.18 -6.14
N LEU A 22 -2.03 -5.58 -5.39
CA LEU A 22 -0.67 -5.64 -5.93
C LEU A 22 -0.50 -6.77 -6.91
N LYS A 23 -1.26 -7.86 -6.77
CA LYS A 23 -1.16 -8.97 -7.71
C LYS A 23 -1.90 -8.70 -9.00
N GLU A 24 -3.04 -8.03 -8.91
CA GLU A 24 -3.90 -7.84 -10.08
C GLU A 24 -3.63 -6.54 -10.83
N GLY A 25 -2.98 -5.59 -10.17
CA GLY A 25 -2.67 -4.33 -10.80
C GLY A 25 -1.38 -4.40 -11.61
N ASN A 26 -1.05 -3.31 -12.25
CA ASN A 26 0.15 -3.22 -13.08
C ASN A 26 1.33 -2.74 -12.25
N TYR A 27 1.60 -3.44 -11.16
CA TYR A 27 2.70 -3.11 -10.27
C TYR A 27 3.90 -3.98 -10.59
N ALA A 28 5.07 -3.38 -10.71
CA ALA A 28 6.29 -4.13 -10.90
C ALA A 28 6.64 -4.82 -9.59
N PRO A 29 6.97 -6.11 -9.61
CA PRO A 29 7.34 -6.78 -8.38
C PRO A 29 8.62 -6.18 -7.81
N ALA A 30 8.64 -6.04 -6.49
CA ALA A 30 9.79 -5.50 -5.78
C ALA A 30 10.19 -6.47 -4.68
N GLN A 31 11.48 -6.45 -4.34
CA GLN A 31 11.98 -7.31 -3.28
C GLN A 31 12.40 -6.45 -2.10
N VAL A 32 11.70 -6.61 -0.99
CA VAL A 32 11.97 -5.89 0.24
C VAL A 32 11.98 -6.90 1.37
N GLU A 33 12.99 -6.83 2.23
CA GLU A 33 13.12 -7.79 3.30
C GLU A 33 11.95 -7.72 4.27
N HIS A 34 11.59 -8.88 4.80
CA HIS A 34 10.55 -9.01 5.83
C HIS A 34 9.17 -8.62 5.32
N THR A 35 8.94 -8.71 4.01
CA THR A 35 7.63 -8.41 3.45
C THR A 35 6.92 -9.67 2.99
N ILE A 36 5.58 -9.60 3.02
CA ILE A 36 4.74 -10.60 2.39
C ILE A 36 4.70 -10.35 0.89
N ILE A 37 4.56 -9.09 0.50
CA ILE A 37 4.50 -8.70 -0.90
C ILE A 37 4.92 -7.22 -1.01
N ALA A 38 5.51 -6.87 -2.14
CA ALA A 38 5.85 -5.48 -2.41
C ALA A 38 5.72 -5.24 -3.91
N GLY A 39 5.38 -4.00 -4.27
CA GLY A 39 5.23 -3.63 -5.66
C GLY A 39 5.64 -2.19 -5.88
N ASP A 40 6.04 -1.87 -7.10
CA ASP A 40 6.47 -0.54 -7.48
C ASP A 40 5.56 0.04 -8.54
N THR A 41 5.33 1.34 -8.44
CA THR A 41 4.77 2.12 -9.54
C THR A 41 5.86 3.04 -10.07
N ASN A 42 5.48 3.94 -10.98
CA ASN A 42 6.45 4.89 -11.53
C ASN A 42 7.05 5.79 -10.48
N ASP A 43 6.30 6.12 -9.45
CA ASP A 43 6.75 7.12 -8.50
C ASP A 43 6.54 6.74 -7.05
N CYS A 44 6.19 5.48 -6.76
CA CYS A 44 6.14 5.05 -5.36
C CYS A 44 6.31 3.54 -5.24
N ARG A 45 6.66 3.10 -4.04
CA ARG A 45 6.80 1.69 -3.70
C ARG A 45 5.85 1.36 -2.56
N ILE A 46 5.15 0.25 -2.69
CA ILE A 46 4.22 -0.23 -1.69
C ILE A 46 4.74 -1.56 -1.15
N ALA A 47 4.85 -1.68 0.16
CA ALA A 47 5.35 -2.90 0.78
C ALA A 47 4.43 -3.30 1.93
N LEU A 48 4.06 -4.57 1.97
CA LEU A 48 3.28 -5.14 3.08
C LEU A 48 4.21 -6.02 3.88
N TYR A 49 4.52 -5.60 5.10
CA TYR A 49 5.45 -6.31 5.95
C TYR A 49 4.77 -7.46 6.67
N LYS A 50 5.57 -8.45 7.07
CA LYS A 50 5.04 -9.61 7.78
C LYS A 50 4.39 -9.23 9.11
N SER A 51 4.76 -8.08 9.65
CA SER A 51 4.14 -7.59 10.88
C SER A 51 2.72 -7.08 10.67
N GLY A 52 2.27 -6.98 9.43
CA GLY A 52 0.96 -6.46 9.11
C GLY A 52 0.94 -4.99 8.81
N LYS A 53 2.08 -4.34 8.78
CA LYS A 53 2.15 -2.93 8.45
C LYS A 53 2.43 -2.75 6.96
N CYS A 54 1.86 -1.70 6.41
CA CYS A 54 2.06 -1.33 5.01
C CYS A 54 2.84 -0.04 4.95
N LEU A 55 3.86 0.00 4.11
CA LEU A 55 4.64 1.20 3.85
C LEU A 55 4.44 1.62 2.41
N VAL A 56 4.09 2.90 2.22
CA VAL A 56 4.00 3.49 0.88
C VAL A 56 4.97 4.67 0.86
N GLN A 57 5.94 4.64 -0.05
CA GLN A 57 6.92 5.71 -0.10
C GLN A 57 7.28 6.07 -1.54
N GLY A 58 7.65 7.33 -1.74
CA GLY A 58 7.99 7.87 -3.05
C GLY A 58 7.27 9.17 -3.33
N LYS A 59 7.59 9.78 -4.45
CA LYS A 59 6.98 11.07 -4.81
C LYS A 59 5.48 10.97 -4.95
N GLY A 60 4.97 9.85 -5.41
CA GLY A 60 3.55 9.67 -5.63
C GLY A 60 2.83 9.02 -4.46
N ALA A 61 3.49 8.87 -3.31
CA ALA A 61 2.90 8.15 -2.19
C ALA A 61 1.60 8.78 -1.71
N GLU A 62 1.56 10.10 -1.60
CA GLU A 62 0.35 10.77 -1.12
C GLU A 62 -0.83 10.52 -2.04
N ASP A 63 -0.62 10.64 -3.34
CA ASP A 63 -1.68 10.38 -4.31
C ASP A 63 -2.11 8.93 -4.27
N PHE A 64 -1.16 8.02 -4.16
CA PHE A 64 -1.49 6.61 -4.08
C PHE A 64 -2.37 6.32 -2.86
N VAL A 65 -2.01 6.89 -1.71
CA VAL A 65 -2.80 6.68 -0.50
C VAL A 65 -4.22 7.24 -0.69
N MET A 66 -4.34 8.45 -1.20
CA MET A 66 -5.64 9.09 -1.32
C MET A 66 -6.54 8.41 -2.35
N TYR A 67 -5.99 8.02 -3.48
CA TYR A 67 -6.83 7.57 -4.59
C TYR A 67 -6.90 6.05 -4.71
N VAL A 68 -5.98 5.33 -4.10
CA VAL A 68 -5.96 3.88 -4.21
C VAL A 68 -6.16 3.21 -2.85
N MET A 69 -5.32 3.58 -1.87
CA MET A 69 -5.38 2.91 -0.57
C MET A 69 -6.68 3.20 0.17
N GLU A 70 -7.08 4.46 0.24
CA GLU A 70 -8.29 4.80 0.99
C GLU A 70 -9.53 4.13 0.43
N PRO A 71 -9.80 4.23 -0.88
CA PRO A 71 -11.02 3.60 -1.39
C PRO A 71 -10.96 2.08 -1.51
N LEU A 72 -9.79 1.49 -1.71
CA LEU A 72 -9.72 0.06 -2.00
C LEU A 72 -9.21 -0.78 -0.85
N VAL A 73 -8.46 -0.20 0.06
CA VAL A 73 -7.85 -0.95 1.16
C VAL A 73 -8.30 -0.44 2.51
N LEU A 74 -8.30 0.86 2.70
CA LEU A 74 -8.62 1.48 3.98
C LEU A 74 -10.08 1.91 4.07
N MET A 75 -10.95 1.26 3.37
CA MET A 75 -12.34 1.73 3.21
C MET A 75 -13.10 1.85 4.50
N GLU A 76 -12.67 1.23 5.55
CA GLU A 76 -13.41 1.35 6.80
C GLU A 76 -13.46 2.79 7.28
N ALA A 77 -12.53 3.61 6.86
CA ALA A 77 -12.54 5.02 7.22
C ALA A 77 -13.70 5.76 6.59
N ARG A 78 -14.36 5.13 5.65
CA ARG A 78 -15.47 5.74 4.93
C ARG A 78 -16.82 5.41 5.52
N VAL A 79 -16.81 4.55 6.49
CA VAL A 79 -18.06 4.14 7.13
C VAL A 79 -18.54 5.31 7.95
N GLY A 80 -19.45 5.83 7.81
CA GLY A 80 -19.84 6.98 8.62
C GLY A 80 -20.71 7.86 7.87
#